data_0c28202c2588df11c30368a06d6e333e
#
_entry.id   0c28202c2588df11c30368a06d6e333e
#
_cell.length_a   1.000
_cell.length_b   1.000
_cell.length_c   1.000
_cell.angle_alpha   90.00
_cell.angle_beta   90.00
_cell.angle_gamma   90.00
#
_symmetry.space_group_name_H-M   'P 1'
#
loop_
_entity.id
_entity.type
_entity.pdbx_description
1 polymer ?
#
loop_
_entity_poly.entity_id
_entity_poly.type
_entity_poly.pdbx_seq_one_letter_code
_entity_poly.pdbx_strand_id
1 'polypeptide(L)'
;MCIRDSSNIVGLPVSKLLLDANATVTMAHSRTRNLAEVTRGAEILVVAIGRPKFVTADMVSEGTVVIDVVVNRDPETGKLCGDVDFAAVEPKASVITPVPGGVGPMTICCLMENTIECFLNKKNRS
;
A
#
# COMPACT_ATOMS: atom_id res chain seq x y z
N MET A 1 8.29 -4.54 8.22
CA MET A 1 7.36 -3.94 7.25
C MET A 1 8.09 -2.99 6.32
N CYS A 2 7.83 -3.02 5.03
CA CYS A 2 8.43 -2.08 4.09
C CYS A 2 7.34 -1.27 3.38
N ILE A 3 7.54 0.05 3.28
CA ILE A 3 6.65 0.98 2.58
C ILE A 3 7.41 1.54 1.40
N ARG A 4 6.98 1.17 0.18
CA ARG A 4 7.52 1.72 -1.06
C ARG A 4 6.68 2.91 -1.51
N ASP A 5 6.89 4.02 -0.85
CA ASP A 5 6.24 5.29 -1.18
C ASP A 5 7.07 6.46 -0.63
N SER A 6 7.20 7.49 -1.41
CA SER A 6 7.77 8.76 -0.98
C SER A 6 6.70 9.86 -0.87
N SER A 7 5.41 9.51 -0.97
CA SER A 7 4.35 10.51 -0.95
C SER A 7 4.01 10.94 0.49
N ASN A 8 3.76 12.22 0.65
CA ASN A 8 3.28 12.80 1.91
C ASN A 8 1.82 12.40 2.21
N ILE A 9 1.13 11.80 1.25
CA ILE A 9 -0.31 11.50 1.34
C ILE A 9 -0.56 10.09 1.88
N VAL A 10 0.26 9.11 1.49
CA VAL A 10 0.07 7.70 1.87
C VAL A 10 1.24 7.19 2.70
N GLY A 11 2.46 7.21 2.17
CA GLY A 11 3.61 6.56 2.80
C GLY A 11 3.96 7.10 4.18
N LEU A 12 4.05 8.41 4.34
CA LEU A 12 4.37 9.02 5.64
C LEU A 12 3.27 8.79 6.69
N PRO A 13 1.97 9.04 6.42
CA PRO A 13 0.91 8.77 7.39
C PRO A 13 0.82 7.30 7.80
N VAL A 14 0.91 6.37 6.85
CA VAL A 14 0.88 4.93 7.14
C VAL A 14 2.09 4.52 7.97
N SER A 15 3.29 5.02 7.64
CA SER A 15 4.50 4.77 8.43
C SER A 15 4.32 5.18 9.88
N LYS A 16 3.74 6.36 10.11
CA LYS A 16 3.50 6.87 11.47
C LYS A 16 2.52 5.99 12.25
N LEU A 17 1.39 5.64 11.63
CA LEU A 17 0.38 4.77 12.26
C LEU A 17 0.94 3.41 12.64
N LEU A 18 1.80 2.84 11.78
CA LEU A 18 2.41 1.54 12.03
C LEU A 18 3.49 1.59 13.11
N LEU A 19 4.28 2.67 13.15
CA LEU A 19 5.22 2.90 14.26
C LEU A 19 4.48 3.01 15.59
N ASP A 20 3.37 3.73 15.62
CA ASP A 20 2.52 3.85 16.82
C ASP A 20 1.91 2.50 17.25
N ALA A 21 1.73 1.58 16.30
CA ALA A 21 1.31 0.19 16.55
C ALA A 21 2.49 -0.76 16.85
N ASN A 22 3.68 -0.23 17.17
CA ASN A 22 4.90 -0.97 17.49
C ASN A 22 5.46 -1.82 16.32
N ALA A 23 5.18 -1.48 15.09
CA ALA A 23 5.80 -2.13 13.94
C ALA A 23 7.18 -1.53 13.63
N THR A 24 8.13 -2.37 13.23
CA THR A 24 9.39 -1.90 12.63
C THR A 24 9.12 -1.54 11.17
N VAL A 25 9.31 -0.28 10.82
CA VAL A 25 8.98 0.25 9.50
C VAL A 25 10.23 0.65 8.74
N THR A 26 10.37 0.16 7.52
CA THR A 26 11.38 0.60 6.57
C THR A 26 10.71 1.38 5.44
N MET A 27 11.12 2.61 5.23
CA MET A 27 10.67 3.41 4.08
C MET A 27 11.66 3.30 2.93
N ALA A 28 11.13 2.99 1.75
CA ALA A 28 11.90 2.93 0.52
C ALA A 28 11.38 3.97 -0.50
N HIS A 29 12.27 4.52 -1.31
CA HIS A 29 11.95 5.54 -2.32
C HIS A 29 12.75 5.31 -3.61
N SER A 30 12.58 6.18 -4.59
CA SER A 30 13.22 6.05 -5.91
C SER A 30 14.76 6.02 -5.89
N ARG A 31 15.38 6.54 -4.82
CA ARG A 31 16.84 6.56 -4.64
C ARG A 31 17.34 5.42 -3.73
N THR A 32 16.46 4.55 -3.24
CA THR A 32 16.86 3.42 -2.41
C THR A 32 17.67 2.45 -3.26
N ARG A 33 18.89 2.14 -2.81
CA ARG A 33 19.76 1.15 -3.45
C ARG A 33 19.25 -0.25 -3.12
N ASN A 34 19.42 -1.18 -4.04
CA ASN A 34 19.03 -2.60 -3.88
C ASN A 34 17.57 -2.75 -3.41
N LEU A 35 16.66 -2.02 -4.02
CA LEU A 35 15.25 -1.97 -3.62
C LEU A 35 14.63 -3.37 -3.48
N ALA A 36 14.92 -4.28 -4.41
CA ALA A 36 14.41 -5.65 -4.37
C ALA A 36 14.86 -6.43 -3.12
N GLU A 37 16.07 -6.19 -2.65
CA GLU A 37 16.58 -6.81 -1.42
C GLU A 37 15.85 -6.26 -0.18
N VAL A 38 15.66 -4.94 -0.14
CA VAL A 38 14.94 -4.28 0.95
C VAL A 38 13.49 -4.76 1.02
N THR A 39 12.80 -4.86 -0.12
CA THR A 39 11.39 -5.27 -0.16
C THR A 39 11.20 -6.75 0.11
N ARG A 40 12.14 -7.62 -0.29
CA ARG A 40 12.11 -9.05 0.07
C ARG A 40 12.22 -9.31 1.57
N GLY A 41 12.86 -8.43 2.32
CA GLY A 41 12.94 -8.55 3.77
C GLY A 41 11.63 -8.22 4.52
N ALA A 42 10.57 -7.83 3.82
CA ALA A 42 9.33 -7.38 4.43
C ALA A 42 8.33 -8.53 4.64
N GLU A 43 7.73 -8.63 5.82
CA GLU A 43 6.56 -9.47 6.10
C GLU A 43 5.29 -8.83 5.52
N ILE A 44 5.21 -7.48 5.58
CA ILE A 44 4.13 -6.68 5.01
C ILE A 44 4.75 -5.62 4.10
N LEU A 45 4.34 -5.61 2.84
CA LEU A 45 4.79 -4.65 1.83
C LEU A 45 3.63 -3.75 1.42
N VAL A 46 3.73 -2.46 1.72
CA VAL A 46 2.77 -1.44 1.25
C VAL A 46 3.38 -0.73 0.04
N VAL A 47 2.63 -0.69 -1.05
CA VAL A 47 3.09 -0.13 -2.33
C VAL A 47 2.20 1.04 -2.74
N ALA A 48 2.82 2.21 -2.93
CA ALA A 48 2.15 3.42 -3.39
C ALA A 48 3.12 4.30 -4.19
N ILE A 49 3.39 3.91 -5.43
CA ILE A 49 4.43 4.49 -6.29
C ILE A 49 3.83 5.32 -7.41
N GLY A 50 2.67 4.89 -7.93
CA GLY A 50 2.04 5.45 -9.12
C GLY A 50 2.70 5.01 -10.42
N ARG A 51 3.23 3.80 -10.47
CA ARG A 51 3.84 3.18 -11.66
C ARG A 51 3.25 1.81 -11.90
N PRO A 52 2.54 1.60 -13.01
CA PRO A 52 1.93 0.31 -13.34
C PRO A 52 2.92 -0.85 -13.29
N LYS A 53 2.57 -1.92 -12.57
CA LYS A 53 3.31 -3.20 -12.50
C LYS A 53 4.80 -3.07 -12.15
N PHE A 54 5.15 -2.06 -11.37
CA PHE A 54 6.55 -1.80 -11.00
C PHE A 54 7.12 -2.86 -10.05
N VAL A 55 6.31 -3.36 -9.11
CA VAL A 55 6.73 -4.41 -8.17
C VAL A 55 6.52 -5.77 -8.80
N THR A 56 7.61 -6.48 -9.02
CA THR A 56 7.68 -7.78 -9.67
C THR A 56 7.91 -8.91 -8.66
N ALA A 57 7.75 -10.16 -9.08
CA ALA A 57 7.88 -11.34 -8.21
C ALA A 57 9.24 -11.49 -7.53
N ASP A 58 10.31 -10.97 -8.12
CA ASP A 58 11.66 -10.98 -7.54
C ASP A 58 11.85 -9.98 -6.39
N MET A 59 10.93 -9.03 -6.26
CA MET A 59 10.89 -8.05 -5.18
C MET A 59 10.11 -8.50 -3.94
N VAL A 60 9.46 -9.66 -3.99
CA VAL A 60 8.56 -10.15 -2.94
C VAL A 60 8.99 -11.55 -2.51
N SER A 61 9.03 -11.80 -1.21
CA SER A 61 9.29 -13.12 -0.63
C SER A 61 8.01 -13.95 -0.51
N GLU A 62 8.18 -15.28 -0.38
CA GLU A 62 7.08 -16.19 -0.08
C GLU A 62 6.39 -15.81 1.23
N GLY A 63 5.07 -15.82 1.24
CA GLY A 63 4.26 -15.54 2.42
C GLY A 63 4.10 -14.06 2.77
N THR A 64 4.65 -13.13 1.99
CA THR A 64 4.50 -11.68 2.20
C THR A 64 3.04 -11.25 2.04
N VAL A 65 2.58 -10.35 2.93
CA VAL A 65 1.33 -9.61 2.75
C VAL A 65 1.61 -8.39 1.89
N VAL A 66 0.92 -8.25 0.76
CA VAL A 66 1.12 -7.14 -0.19
C VAL A 66 -0.12 -6.25 -0.26
N ILE A 67 0.05 -4.97 0.06
CA ILE A 67 -1.00 -3.96 0.02
C ILE A 67 -0.67 -2.96 -1.09
N ASP A 68 -1.36 -3.08 -2.21
CA ASP A 68 -1.25 -2.20 -3.36
C ASP A 68 -2.31 -1.08 -3.26
N VAL A 69 -1.85 0.15 -3.12
CA VAL A 69 -2.72 1.30 -2.78
C VAL A 69 -3.18 2.08 -3.99
N VAL A 70 -2.33 2.17 -5.03
CA VAL A 70 -2.55 3.09 -6.16
C VAL A 70 -3.27 2.39 -7.30
N VAL A 71 -4.24 3.09 -7.87
CA VAL A 71 -4.89 2.69 -9.12
C VAL A 71 -4.26 3.43 -10.28
N ASN A 72 -3.70 2.70 -11.21
CA ASN A 72 -3.13 3.19 -12.44
C ASN A 72 -3.97 2.76 -13.66
N ARG A 73 -3.65 3.31 -14.81
CA ARG A 73 -4.13 2.82 -16.09
C ARG A 73 -2.94 2.20 -16.84
N ASP A 74 -3.07 0.93 -17.19
CA ASP A 74 -2.07 0.22 -17.99
C ASP A 74 -1.94 0.89 -19.36
N PRO A 75 -0.74 1.33 -19.75
CA PRO A 75 -0.54 2.05 -21.01
C PRO A 75 -0.77 1.17 -22.25
N GLU A 76 -0.63 -0.14 -22.14
CA GLU A 76 -0.78 -1.07 -23.26
C GLU A 76 -2.23 -1.52 -23.44
N THR A 77 -2.92 -1.84 -22.34
CA THR A 77 -4.28 -2.40 -22.40
C THR A 77 -5.37 -1.40 -22.11
N GLY A 78 -5.03 -0.22 -21.56
CA GLY A 78 -5.98 0.79 -21.09
C GLY A 78 -6.80 0.38 -19.86
N LYS A 79 -6.60 -0.82 -19.33
CA LYS A 79 -7.30 -1.32 -18.15
C LYS A 79 -6.73 -0.75 -16.86
N LEU A 80 -7.53 -0.78 -15.81
CA LEU A 80 -7.06 -0.40 -14.47
C LEU A 80 -6.14 -1.50 -13.92
N CYS A 81 -5.04 -1.09 -13.31
CA CYS A 81 -4.06 -1.96 -12.66
C CYS A 81 -3.45 -1.25 -11.45
N GLY A 82 -2.74 -2.00 -10.62
CA GLY A 82 -1.96 -1.47 -9.51
C GLY A 82 -0.50 -1.20 -9.86
N ASP A 83 0.25 -0.88 -8.83
CA ASP A 83 1.72 -0.75 -8.88
C ASP A 83 2.41 -2.13 -8.86
N VAL A 84 1.69 -3.16 -8.46
CA VAL A 84 2.20 -4.53 -8.37
C VAL A 84 1.81 -5.32 -9.62
N ASP A 85 2.72 -6.10 -10.15
CA ASP A 85 2.40 -7.14 -11.15
C ASP A 85 1.64 -8.27 -10.44
N PHE A 86 0.30 -8.10 -10.38
CA PHE A 86 -0.58 -8.98 -9.61
C PHE A 86 -0.40 -10.45 -9.99
N ALA A 87 -0.39 -10.75 -11.28
CA ALA A 87 -0.31 -12.13 -11.77
C ALA A 87 1.02 -12.82 -11.39
N ALA A 88 2.11 -12.06 -11.35
CA ALA A 88 3.43 -12.59 -11.00
C ALA A 88 3.63 -12.70 -9.48
N VAL A 89 2.99 -11.84 -8.68
CA VAL A 89 3.18 -11.76 -7.22
C VAL A 89 2.17 -12.60 -6.45
N GLU A 90 0.93 -12.73 -6.93
CA GLU A 90 -0.15 -13.49 -6.27
C GLU A 90 0.27 -14.91 -5.83
N PRO A 91 0.99 -15.72 -6.64
CA PRO A 91 1.40 -17.07 -6.23
C PRO A 91 2.36 -17.11 -5.04
N LYS A 92 3.07 -16.01 -4.76
CA LYS A 92 4.05 -15.88 -3.67
C LYS A 92 3.47 -15.25 -2.41
N ALA A 93 2.55 -14.32 -2.58
CA ALA A 93 1.96 -13.58 -1.48
C ALA A 93 1.01 -14.46 -0.67
N SER A 94 1.01 -14.30 0.66
CA SER A 94 -0.03 -14.89 1.51
C SER A 94 -1.35 -14.15 1.38
N VAL A 95 -1.27 -12.84 1.18
CA VAL A 95 -2.41 -11.93 0.92
C VAL A 95 -1.94 -10.87 -0.05
N ILE A 96 -2.75 -10.55 -1.03
CA ILE A 96 -2.54 -9.42 -1.94
C ILE A 96 -3.85 -8.70 -2.21
N THR A 97 -3.85 -7.36 -2.10
CA THR A 97 -5.03 -6.57 -2.43
C THR A 97 -5.18 -6.45 -3.95
N PRO A 98 -6.37 -6.74 -4.52
CA PRO A 98 -6.61 -6.52 -5.93
C PRO A 98 -6.69 -5.03 -6.28
N VAL A 99 -6.36 -4.68 -7.51
CA VAL A 99 -6.58 -3.34 -8.07
C VAL A 99 -7.26 -3.49 -9.44
N PRO A 100 -8.47 -2.97 -9.61
CA PRO A 100 -9.34 -2.27 -8.65
C PRO A 100 -10.02 -3.22 -7.66
N GLY A 101 -10.66 -2.64 -6.63
CA GLY A 101 -11.52 -3.39 -5.69
C GLY A 101 -10.89 -3.72 -4.33
N GLY A 102 -9.62 -3.36 -4.11
CA GLY A 102 -8.92 -3.53 -2.84
C GLY A 102 -9.03 -2.31 -1.92
N VAL A 103 -7.97 -1.49 -1.86
CA VAL A 103 -7.86 -0.34 -0.95
C VAL A 103 -8.87 0.78 -1.25
N GLY A 104 -9.21 1.00 -2.52
CA GLY A 104 -10.12 2.09 -2.91
C GLY A 104 -11.46 2.09 -2.17
N PRO A 105 -12.24 1.01 -2.18
CA PRO A 105 -13.49 0.91 -1.42
C PRO A 105 -13.32 1.14 0.08
N MET A 106 -12.23 0.68 0.68
CA MET A 106 -11.91 0.90 2.10
C MET A 106 -11.68 2.37 2.42
N THR A 107 -11.08 3.13 1.51
CA THR A 107 -10.88 4.58 1.66
C THR A 107 -12.23 5.30 1.84
N ILE A 108 -13.24 4.91 1.07
CA ILE A 108 -14.60 5.49 1.18
C ILE A 108 -15.23 5.10 2.51
N CYS A 109 -15.12 3.83 2.92
CA CYS A 109 -15.63 3.35 4.19
C CYS A 109 -15.04 4.13 5.37
N CYS A 110 -13.72 4.24 5.44
CA CYS A 110 -13.03 4.98 6.48
C CYS A 110 -13.38 6.49 6.49
N LEU A 111 -13.59 7.09 5.31
CA LEU A 111 -14.06 8.47 5.24
C LEU A 111 -15.44 8.65 5.87
N MET A 112 -16.36 7.72 5.63
CA MET A 112 -17.69 7.74 6.25
C MET A 112 -17.61 7.58 7.78
N GLU A 113 -16.82 6.62 8.27
CA GLU A 113 -16.57 6.41 9.69
C GLU A 113 -16.00 7.66 10.35
N ASN A 114 -14.93 8.24 9.80
CA ASN A 114 -14.31 9.46 10.30
C ASN A 114 -15.28 10.64 10.32
N THR A 115 -16.15 10.76 9.32
CA THR A 115 -17.17 11.82 9.26
C THR A 115 -18.17 11.70 10.41
N ILE A 116 -18.65 10.48 10.67
CA ILE A 116 -19.56 10.20 11.79
C ILE A 116 -18.87 10.49 13.13
N GLU A 117 -17.65 10.04 13.31
CA GLU A 117 -16.88 10.27 14.52
C GLU A 117 -16.67 11.78 14.78
N CYS A 118 -16.30 12.55 13.77
CA CYS A 118 -16.18 14.00 13.87
C CYS A 118 -17.49 14.68 14.30
N PHE A 119 -18.62 14.22 13.76
CA PHE A 119 -19.93 14.73 14.15
C PHE A 119 -20.25 14.44 15.62
N LEU A 120 -20.04 13.20 16.06
CA LEU A 120 -20.29 12.80 17.46
C LEU A 120 -19.40 13.55 18.43
N ASN A 121 -18.12 13.73 18.11
CA ASN A 121 -17.17 14.46 18.93
C ASN A 121 -17.54 15.95 19.05
N LYS A 122 -18.07 16.55 17.98
CA LYS A 122 -18.57 17.92 18.02
C LYS A 122 -19.79 18.05 18.93
N LYS A 123 -20.72 17.10 18.87
CA LYS A 123 -21.94 17.08 19.72
C LYS A 123 -21.59 16.95 21.21
N ASN A 124 -20.57 16.18 21.55
CA ASN A 124 -20.13 15.98 22.94
C ASN A 124 -19.37 17.19 23.53
N ARG A 125 -18.94 18.14 22.69
CA ARG A 125 -18.26 19.39 23.12
C ARG A 125 -19.20 20.60 23.23
N SER A 126 -20.43 20.44 22.83
CA SER A 126 -21.51 21.44 22.93
C SER A 126 -22.38 21.15 24.13
#